data_7fb2d2e676a959336c8f48d75c4e8523
#
_entry.id   7fb2d2e676a959336c8f48d75c4e8523
#
_cell.length_a   1.000
_cell.length_b   1.000
_cell.length_c   1.000
_cell.angle_alpha   90.00
_cell.angle_beta   90.00
_cell.angle_gamma   90.00
#
_symmetry.space_group_name_H-M   'P 1'
#
loop_
_entity.id
_entity.type
_entity.pdbx_description
1 polymer ?
#
loop_
_entity_poly.entity_id
_entity_poly.type
_entity_poly.pdbx_seq_one_letter_code
_entity_poly.pdbx_strand_id
1 'polypeptide(L)'
;MTMVKYVTIKYNKNMISYAPFWETLKRKGETTYTLIYKHGISSATIDRIKKGNGISTAKIDDFCKILDCRVEDIIEYKKND
;
A
#
# COMPACT_ATOMS: atom_id res chain seq x y z
N MET A 1 17.46 14.43 -26.15
CA MET A 1 17.08 13.70 -25.35
C MET A 1 15.86 12.91 -25.29
N THR A 2 15.76 12.07 -26.24
CA THR A 2 14.67 11.15 -26.26
C THR A 2 14.66 10.23 -25.08
N MET A 3 15.81 10.07 -24.46
CA MET A 3 15.87 9.25 -23.30
C MET A 3 14.94 9.65 -22.21
N VAL A 4 14.71 10.93 -22.11
CA VAL A 4 13.84 11.45 -21.08
C VAL A 4 12.46 10.87 -21.19
N LYS A 5 11.97 10.71 -22.40
CA LYS A 5 10.65 10.17 -22.57
C LYS A 5 10.51 8.75 -22.08
N TYR A 6 11.49 7.94 -22.37
CA TYR A 6 11.40 6.55 -21.97
C TYR A 6 11.45 6.41 -20.49
N VAL A 7 12.27 7.21 -19.85
CA VAL A 7 12.38 7.19 -18.43
C VAL A 7 11.05 7.55 -17.81
N THR A 8 10.39 8.56 -18.37
CA THR A 8 9.10 8.98 -17.87
C THR A 8 8.08 7.87 -17.97
N ILE A 9 8.06 7.16 -19.08
CA ILE A 9 7.12 6.08 -19.28
C ILE A 9 7.34 4.99 -18.26
N LYS A 10 8.56 4.66 -17.98
CA LYS A 10 8.85 3.64 -16.98
C LYS A 10 8.40 4.08 -15.60
N TYR A 11 8.58 5.34 -15.29
CA TYR A 11 8.22 5.83 -13.97
C TYR A 11 6.73 5.95 -13.76
N ASN A 12 5.94 5.82 -14.83
CA ASN A 12 4.51 5.85 -14.68
C ASN A 12 3.97 4.57 -14.06
N LYS A 13 4.78 3.53 -14.06
CA LYS A 13 4.36 2.30 -13.43
C LYS A 13 4.75 2.32 -11.98
N ASN A 14 3.80 1.95 -11.14
CA ASN A 14 4.08 1.82 -9.72
C ASN A 14 4.89 0.59 -9.47
N MET A 15 5.98 0.77 -8.75
CA MET A 15 6.83 -0.35 -8.34
C MET A 15 6.56 -0.72 -6.89
N ILE A 16 5.80 0.09 -6.18
CA ILE A 16 5.38 -0.23 -4.83
C ILE A 16 4.20 -1.18 -4.91
N SER A 17 4.25 -2.24 -4.15
CA SER A 17 3.20 -3.25 -4.11
C SER A 17 2.63 -3.33 -2.70
N TYR A 18 1.32 -3.54 -2.61
CA TYR A 18 0.65 -3.76 -1.34
C TYR A 18 0.41 -5.25 -1.06
N ALA A 19 1.11 -6.13 -1.78
CA ALA A 19 0.97 -7.55 -1.52
C ALA A 19 1.18 -7.91 -0.05
N PRO A 20 2.21 -7.35 0.64
CA PRO A 20 2.40 -7.65 2.04
C PRO A 20 1.21 -7.25 2.91
N PHE A 21 0.54 -6.15 2.55
CA PHE A 21 -0.60 -5.66 3.31
C PHE A 21 -1.71 -6.71 3.39
N TRP A 22 -2.04 -7.31 2.25
CA TRP A 22 -3.12 -8.31 2.22
C TRP A 22 -2.76 -9.54 3.03
N GLU A 23 -1.50 -9.96 2.98
CA GLU A 23 -1.04 -11.10 3.77
C GLU A 23 -1.08 -10.78 5.26
N THR A 24 -0.68 -9.57 5.62
CA THR A 24 -0.68 -9.14 7.00
C THR A 24 -2.10 -9.10 7.56
N LEU A 25 -3.07 -8.64 6.77
CA LEU A 25 -4.47 -8.64 7.20
C LEU A 25 -4.90 -10.05 7.58
N LYS A 26 -4.61 -11.02 6.72
CA LYS A 26 -4.96 -12.39 6.99
C LYS A 26 -4.31 -12.88 8.28
N ARG A 27 -3.02 -12.62 8.41
CA ARG A 27 -2.24 -13.08 9.56
C ARG A 27 -2.75 -12.48 10.86
N LYS A 28 -3.23 -11.24 10.80
CA LYS A 28 -3.70 -10.54 11.99
C LYS A 28 -5.21 -10.70 12.22
N GLY A 29 -5.90 -11.43 11.35
CA GLY A 29 -7.32 -11.63 11.49
C GLY A 29 -8.16 -10.39 11.24
N GLU A 30 -7.68 -9.49 10.38
CA GLU A 30 -8.39 -8.27 10.05
C GLU A 30 -8.87 -8.31 8.61
N THR A 31 -9.84 -7.46 8.29
CA THR A 31 -10.37 -7.32 6.95
C THR A 31 -10.46 -5.84 6.63
N THR A 32 -10.72 -5.52 5.36
CA THR A 32 -10.95 -4.12 5.01
C THR A 32 -12.17 -3.57 5.73
N TYR A 33 -13.16 -4.42 5.96
CA TYR A 33 -14.35 -4.04 6.72
C TYR A 33 -13.98 -3.63 8.15
N THR A 34 -13.17 -4.43 8.85
CA THR A 34 -12.80 -4.09 10.22
C THR A 34 -11.89 -2.87 10.26
N LEU A 35 -11.04 -2.69 9.27
CA LEU A 35 -10.21 -1.50 9.22
C LEU A 35 -11.07 -0.24 9.13
N ILE A 36 -12.11 -0.28 8.35
CA ILE A 36 -12.98 0.88 8.18
C ILE A 36 -13.86 1.10 9.42
N TYR A 37 -14.58 0.06 9.82
CA TYR A 37 -15.63 0.23 10.82
C TYR A 37 -15.19 0.08 12.27
N LYS A 38 -14.12 -0.66 12.48
CA LYS A 38 -13.59 -0.83 13.83
C LYS A 38 -12.46 0.12 14.11
N HIS A 39 -11.60 0.35 13.12
CA HIS A 39 -10.39 1.14 13.33
C HIS A 39 -10.43 2.54 12.72
N GLY A 40 -11.50 2.87 12.02
CA GLY A 40 -11.68 4.23 11.52
C GLY A 40 -10.87 4.61 10.30
N ILE A 41 -10.37 3.64 9.56
CA ILE A 41 -9.64 3.94 8.32
C ILE A 41 -10.68 4.33 7.26
N SER A 42 -10.39 5.37 6.48
CA SER A 42 -11.34 5.83 5.48
C SER A 42 -11.43 4.83 4.33
N SER A 43 -12.64 4.70 3.78
CA SER A 43 -12.84 3.81 2.64
C SER A 43 -12.03 4.28 1.43
N ALA A 44 -11.78 5.59 1.33
CA ALA A 44 -10.97 6.14 0.25
C ALA A 44 -9.54 5.61 0.32
N THR A 45 -8.98 5.48 1.51
CA THR A 45 -7.64 4.93 1.68
C THR A 45 -7.59 3.48 1.24
N ILE A 46 -8.60 2.71 1.62
CA ILE A 46 -8.68 1.30 1.23
C ILE A 46 -8.80 1.18 -0.28
N ASP A 47 -9.61 2.05 -0.89
CA ASP A 47 -9.79 2.03 -2.33
C ASP A 47 -8.48 2.32 -3.06
N ARG A 48 -7.69 3.26 -2.55
CA ARG A 48 -6.39 3.56 -3.15
C ARG A 48 -5.47 2.35 -3.08
N ILE A 49 -5.48 1.64 -1.97
CA ILE A 49 -4.67 0.43 -1.83
C ILE A 49 -5.10 -0.63 -2.83
N LYS A 50 -6.41 -0.82 -2.97
CA LYS A 50 -6.94 -1.81 -3.93
C LYS A 50 -6.53 -1.49 -5.36
N LYS A 51 -6.44 -0.21 -5.69
CA LYS A 51 -6.06 0.22 -7.03
C LYS A 51 -4.55 0.32 -7.23
N GLY A 52 -3.78 0.09 -6.18
CA GLY A 52 -2.33 0.20 -6.26
C GLY A 52 -1.83 1.63 -6.26
N ASN A 53 -2.66 2.58 -5.82
CA ASN A 53 -2.27 3.98 -5.76
C ASN A 53 -1.52 4.28 -4.47
N GLY A 54 -0.73 5.34 -4.47
CA GLY A 54 0.05 5.69 -3.30
C GLY A 54 -0.80 6.19 -2.15
N ILE A 55 -0.33 5.98 -0.94
CA ILE A 55 -0.92 6.55 0.26
C ILE A 55 0.18 7.27 1.02
N SER A 56 -0.20 8.14 1.94
CA SER A 56 0.79 8.90 2.68
C SER A 56 1.48 8.02 3.71
N THR A 57 2.68 8.45 4.11
CA THR A 57 3.40 7.72 5.16
C THR A 57 2.62 7.77 6.48
N ALA A 58 1.83 8.83 6.69
CA ALA A 58 0.99 8.90 7.87
C ALA A 58 -0.02 7.75 7.91
N LYS A 59 -0.56 7.38 6.73
CA LYS A 59 -1.49 6.26 6.67
C LYS A 59 -0.76 4.94 6.89
N ILE A 60 0.45 4.82 6.38
CA ILE A 60 1.26 3.64 6.63
C ILE A 60 1.50 3.50 8.14
N ASP A 61 1.80 4.62 8.80
CA ASP A 61 2.01 4.64 10.23
C ASP A 61 0.76 4.13 10.96
N ASP A 62 -0.41 4.59 10.53
CA ASP A 62 -1.67 4.15 11.13
C ASP A 62 -1.85 2.65 11.00
N PHE A 63 -1.58 2.09 9.83
CA PHE A 63 -1.70 0.66 9.62
C PHE A 63 -0.72 -0.12 10.49
N CYS A 64 0.50 0.36 10.63
CA CYS A 64 1.47 -0.31 11.46
C CYS A 64 1.02 -0.35 12.92
N LYS A 65 0.40 0.73 13.40
CA LYS A 65 -0.13 0.78 14.75
C LYS A 65 -1.30 -0.17 14.93
N ILE A 66 -2.25 -0.14 13.99
CA ILE A 66 -3.45 -0.94 14.06
C ILE A 66 -3.12 -2.44 13.99
N LEU A 67 -2.22 -2.79 13.08
CA LEU A 67 -1.89 -4.18 12.82
C LEU A 67 -0.72 -4.69 13.65
N ASP A 68 -0.09 -3.79 14.41
CA ASP A 68 1.09 -4.12 15.19
C ASP A 68 2.12 -4.82 14.31
N CYS A 69 2.56 -4.10 13.30
CA CYS A 69 3.46 -4.66 12.29
C CYS A 69 4.44 -3.61 11.83
N ARG A 70 5.29 -3.98 10.89
CA ARG A 70 6.34 -3.11 10.39
C ARG A 70 5.99 -2.62 9.00
N VAL A 71 6.72 -1.61 8.51
CA VAL A 71 6.47 -1.03 7.20
C VAL A 71 6.54 -2.10 6.10
N GLU A 72 7.50 -3.00 6.19
CA GLU A 72 7.65 -4.05 5.20
C GLU A 72 6.51 -5.07 5.22
N ASP A 73 5.67 -5.02 6.22
CA ASP A 73 4.46 -5.82 6.28
C ASP A 73 3.29 -5.13 5.58
N ILE A 74 3.48 -3.91 5.11
CA ILE A 74 2.45 -3.14 4.43
C ILE A 74 2.80 -2.98 2.95
N ILE A 75 4.03 -2.58 2.65
CA ILE A 75 4.46 -2.30 1.29
C ILE A 75 5.78 -2.97 0.99
N GLU A 76 6.03 -3.16 -0.28
CA GLU A 76 7.33 -3.63 -0.75
C GLU A 76 7.64 -2.95 -2.07
N TYR A 77 8.89 -2.87 -2.41
CA TYR A 77 9.30 -2.35 -3.70
C TYR A 77 9.64 -3.52 -4.61
N LYS A 78 9.03 -3.56 -5.78
CA LYS A 78 9.32 -4.60 -6.74
C LYS A 78 10.15 -4.03 -7.86
N LYS A 79 11.25 -4.69 -8.16
CA LYS A 79 12.03 -4.30 -9.31
C LYS A 79 11.42 -4.90 -10.55
N ASN A 80 11.36 -4.09 -11.56
CA ASN A 80 10.83 -4.52 -12.82
C ASN A 80 12.00 -4.80 -13.75
N ASP A 81 12.40 -6.02 -13.83
CA ASP A 81 13.54 -6.37 -14.68
C ASP A 81 13.14 -6.54 -16.13
#